data_b8ccb1af40772cce8242d64fe21976c4
#
_entry.id   b8ccb1af40772cce8242d64fe21976c4
#
_cell.length_a   1.000
_cell.length_b   1.000
_cell.length_c   1.000
_cell.angle_alpha   90.00
_cell.angle_beta   90.00
_cell.angle_gamma   90.00
#
_symmetry.space_group_name_H-M   'P 1'
#
loop_
_entity.id
_entity.type
_entity.pdbx_description
1 polymer ?
#
loop_
_entity_poly.entity_id
_entity_poly.type
_entity_poly.pdbx_seq_one_letter_code
_entity_poly.pdbx_strand_id
1 'polypeptide(L)'
;FDPSLGASEGYVTATNRRDTVLFQMLEQGYITQEEHDTAVATPVADMMHITVVPRGCAQAGISAFFCEYVTKALINDGYLNPDPDVARQILNRGGLSITTTIDPVRQQQAYDSLVERIPENDPTYRPKGAEKGVSGAISTVVPGSGDVVAMVQNASYGEPTAENPRATKVNWNVDLAYGGGQGFLTGSTFKAFVLTQWLIDGHSLTDNINGSNGQVFPANSWNISCSPSSVANYPPKNLESSPG
;
A
#
# COMPACT_ATOMS: atom_id res chain seq x y z
N PHE A 1 10.34 -16.45 -23.35
CA PHE A 1 9.50 -15.78 -24.33
C PHE A 1 8.23 -15.29 -23.62
N ASP A 2 8.00 -14.00 -23.59
CA ASP A 2 6.79 -13.40 -23.03
C ASP A 2 5.90 -12.93 -24.20
N PRO A 3 4.80 -13.62 -24.48
CA PRO A 3 3.95 -13.29 -25.62
C PRO A 3 3.25 -11.93 -25.47
N SER A 4 3.09 -11.39 -24.24
CA SER A 4 2.47 -10.09 -24.04
C SER A 4 3.31 -8.93 -24.57
N LEU A 5 4.65 -9.09 -24.64
CA LEU A 5 5.57 -8.09 -25.18
C LEU A 5 5.45 -7.92 -26.71
N GLY A 6 4.90 -8.92 -27.40
CA GLY A 6 4.70 -8.88 -28.85
C GLY A 6 3.40 -8.19 -29.29
N ALA A 7 2.49 -7.89 -28.37
CA ALA A 7 1.17 -7.33 -28.72
C ALA A 7 1.26 -5.95 -29.37
N SER A 8 2.17 -5.08 -28.91
CA SER A 8 2.39 -3.73 -29.46
C SER A 8 3.00 -3.75 -30.87
N GLU A 9 3.67 -4.83 -31.23
CA GLU A 9 4.30 -5.06 -32.55
C GLU A 9 3.47 -6.00 -33.44
N GLY A 10 2.21 -6.28 -33.09
CA GLY A 10 1.34 -7.19 -33.84
C GLY A 10 1.83 -8.65 -33.88
N TYR A 11 2.58 -9.07 -32.87
CA TYR A 11 3.16 -10.43 -32.77
C TYR A 11 4.10 -10.85 -33.92
N VAL A 12 4.73 -9.89 -34.59
CA VAL A 12 5.59 -10.15 -35.78
C VAL A 12 6.66 -11.22 -35.50
N THR A 13 7.39 -11.07 -34.40
CA THR A 13 8.44 -12.03 -34.02
C THR A 13 7.88 -13.43 -33.74
N ALA A 14 6.73 -13.50 -33.05
CA ALA A 14 6.06 -14.78 -32.76
C ALA A 14 5.55 -15.45 -34.04
N THR A 15 4.95 -14.68 -34.95
CA THR A 15 4.46 -15.14 -36.26
C THR A 15 5.60 -15.70 -37.09
N ASN A 16 6.69 -14.95 -37.25
CA ASN A 16 7.85 -15.39 -38.03
C ASN A 16 8.45 -16.68 -37.48
N ARG A 17 8.53 -16.83 -36.15
CA ARG A 17 9.04 -18.04 -35.52
C ARG A 17 8.11 -19.23 -35.72
N ARG A 18 6.81 -19.03 -35.55
CA ARG A 18 5.79 -20.06 -35.82
C ARG A 18 5.87 -20.53 -37.26
N ASP A 19 5.88 -19.62 -38.22
CA ASP A 19 5.87 -19.96 -39.64
C ASP A 19 7.14 -20.71 -40.05
N THR A 20 8.30 -20.34 -39.48
CA THR A 20 9.56 -21.10 -39.67
C THR A 20 9.42 -22.52 -39.12
N VAL A 21 8.79 -22.74 -37.97
CA VAL A 21 8.59 -24.09 -37.40
C VAL A 21 7.62 -24.89 -38.25
N LEU A 22 6.49 -24.29 -38.65
CA LEU A 22 5.49 -24.93 -39.50
C LEU A 22 6.09 -25.36 -40.85
N PHE A 23 6.92 -24.52 -41.47
CA PHE A 23 7.61 -24.87 -42.68
C PHE A 23 8.54 -26.08 -42.50
N GLN A 24 9.30 -26.13 -41.40
CA GLN A 24 10.17 -27.30 -41.12
C GLN A 24 9.37 -28.57 -40.86
N MET A 25 8.19 -28.45 -40.21
CA MET A 25 7.31 -29.57 -39.99
C MET A 25 6.72 -30.12 -41.30
N LEU A 26 6.37 -29.25 -42.24
CA LEU A 26 5.93 -29.61 -43.56
C LEU A 26 7.06 -30.33 -44.37
N GLU A 27 8.25 -29.76 -44.39
CA GLU A 27 9.44 -30.31 -45.06
C GLU A 27 9.78 -31.72 -44.57
N GLN A 28 9.56 -32.00 -43.28
CA GLN A 28 9.85 -33.29 -42.67
C GLN A 28 8.65 -34.25 -42.67
N GLY A 29 7.54 -33.82 -43.26
CA GLY A 29 6.33 -34.65 -43.38
C GLY A 29 5.57 -34.87 -42.09
N TYR A 30 5.74 -34.04 -41.07
CA TYR A 30 4.97 -34.06 -39.82
C TYR A 30 3.55 -33.50 -39.97
N ILE A 31 3.37 -32.57 -40.93
CA ILE A 31 2.07 -32.00 -41.27
C ILE A 31 1.89 -31.99 -42.80
N THR A 32 0.65 -31.97 -43.24
CA THR A 32 0.29 -31.84 -44.65
C THR A 32 0.34 -30.37 -45.11
N GLN A 33 0.32 -30.17 -46.41
CA GLN A 33 0.26 -28.82 -46.98
C GLN A 33 -0.99 -28.05 -46.51
N GLU A 34 -2.16 -28.72 -46.45
CA GLU A 34 -3.41 -28.11 -46.01
C GLU A 34 -3.36 -27.67 -44.54
N GLU A 35 -2.77 -28.50 -43.68
CA GLU A 35 -2.57 -28.15 -42.26
C GLU A 35 -1.61 -26.98 -42.10
N HIS A 36 -0.50 -26.96 -42.85
CA HIS A 36 0.43 -25.86 -42.88
C HIS A 36 -0.24 -24.54 -43.27
N ASP A 37 -0.95 -24.53 -44.42
CA ASP A 37 -1.56 -23.34 -44.96
C ASP A 37 -2.66 -22.78 -44.04
N THR A 38 -3.46 -23.68 -43.44
CA THR A 38 -4.46 -23.33 -42.42
C THR A 38 -3.80 -22.68 -41.18
N ALA A 39 -2.73 -23.28 -40.69
CA ALA A 39 -2.05 -22.79 -39.49
C ALA A 39 -1.36 -21.43 -39.73
N VAL A 40 -0.74 -21.23 -40.89
CA VAL A 40 -0.11 -19.95 -41.27
C VAL A 40 -1.18 -18.87 -41.48
N ALA A 41 -2.33 -19.20 -42.07
CA ALA A 41 -3.42 -18.24 -42.28
C ALA A 41 -4.08 -17.76 -40.97
N THR A 42 -3.94 -18.50 -39.88
CA THR A 42 -4.53 -18.13 -38.58
C THR A 42 -3.65 -17.08 -37.89
N PRO A 43 -4.15 -15.86 -37.61
CA PRO A 43 -3.38 -14.84 -36.90
C PRO A 43 -2.94 -15.30 -35.51
N VAL A 44 -1.68 -15.01 -35.14
CA VAL A 44 -1.18 -15.36 -33.79
C VAL A 44 -2.01 -14.69 -32.69
N ALA A 45 -2.50 -13.48 -32.93
CA ALA A 45 -3.35 -12.75 -32.01
C ALA A 45 -4.61 -13.54 -31.63
N ASP A 46 -5.21 -14.24 -32.59
CA ASP A 46 -6.44 -15.01 -32.38
C ASP A 46 -6.21 -16.32 -31.61
N MET A 47 -4.97 -16.79 -31.62
CA MET A 47 -4.54 -18.00 -30.90
C MET A 47 -4.14 -17.70 -29.45
N MET A 48 -3.92 -16.42 -29.10
CA MET A 48 -3.38 -16.03 -27.82
C MET A 48 -4.50 -15.80 -26.80
N HIS A 49 -4.59 -16.68 -25.81
CA HIS A 49 -5.43 -16.53 -24.63
C HIS A 49 -4.59 -16.07 -23.44
N ILE A 50 -4.15 -14.78 -23.49
CA ILE A 50 -3.29 -14.23 -22.43
C ILE A 50 -4.12 -13.97 -21.19
N THR A 51 -3.92 -14.76 -20.15
CA THR A 51 -4.45 -14.50 -18.83
C THR A 51 -3.36 -13.83 -17.99
N VAL A 52 -3.58 -12.58 -17.62
CA VAL A 52 -2.71 -11.89 -16.65
C VAL A 52 -2.98 -12.52 -15.29
N VAL A 53 -2.02 -13.27 -14.77
CA VAL A 53 -2.06 -13.73 -13.39
C VAL A 53 -1.69 -12.54 -12.50
N PRO A 54 -2.60 -12.00 -11.72
CA PRO A 54 -2.30 -10.92 -10.81
C PRO A 54 -1.24 -11.38 -9.80
N ARG A 55 -0.20 -10.58 -9.65
CA ARG A 55 0.93 -10.87 -8.75
C ARG A 55 0.77 -10.09 -7.45
N GLY A 56 1.25 -10.67 -6.36
CA GLY A 56 1.26 -10.04 -5.05
C GLY A 56 -0.14 -9.87 -4.45
N CYS A 57 -0.33 -8.81 -3.68
CA CYS A 57 -1.51 -8.58 -2.87
C CYS A 57 -2.73 -8.02 -3.63
N ALA A 58 -2.63 -7.72 -4.93
CA ALA A 58 -3.73 -7.15 -5.71
C ALA A 58 -5.02 -8.01 -5.71
N GLN A 59 -4.89 -9.32 -5.55
CA GLN A 59 -6.04 -10.26 -5.48
C GLN A 59 -6.74 -10.26 -4.12
N ALA A 60 -6.15 -9.67 -3.09
CA ALA A 60 -6.73 -9.67 -1.75
C ALA A 60 -7.87 -8.66 -1.57
N GLY A 61 -8.29 -7.96 -2.64
CA GLY A 61 -9.41 -7.00 -2.61
C GLY A 61 -9.21 -5.93 -1.54
N ILE A 62 -10.20 -5.76 -0.68
CA ILE A 62 -10.15 -4.79 0.44
C ILE A 62 -9.04 -5.09 1.47
N SER A 63 -8.48 -6.30 1.45
CA SER A 63 -7.37 -6.71 2.33
C SER A 63 -6.00 -6.55 1.68
N ALA A 64 -5.90 -5.94 0.49
CA ALA A 64 -4.64 -5.83 -0.25
C ALA A 64 -3.57 -5.05 0.52
N PHE A 65 -3.93 -3.98 1.21
CA PHE A 65 -3.01 -3.20 2.04
C PHE A 65 -2.51 -3.97 3.27
N PHE A 66 -3.39 -4.75 3.90
CA PHE A 66 -2.99 -5.65 4.98
C PHE A 66 -2.05 -6.76 4.47
N CYS A 67 -2.34 -7.35 3.31
CA CYS A 67 -1.46 -8.32 2.65
C CYS A 67 -0.07 -7.73 2.38
N GLU A 68 0.01 -6.51 1.86
CA GLU A 68 1.28 -5.81 1.63
C GLU A 68 2.05 -5.59 2.94
N TYR A 69 1.36 -5.13 4.00
CA TYR A 69 1.94 -4.98 5.33
C TYR A 69 2.53 -6.30 5.84
N VAL A 70 1.77 -7.41 5.78
CA VAL A 70 2.26 -8.73 6.20
C VAL A 70 3.48 -9.16 5.38
N THR A 71 3.44 -8.95 4.06
CA THR A 71 4.57 -9.25 3.17
C THR A 71 5.83 -8.50 3.57
N LYS A 72 5.71 -7.20 3.89
CA LYS A 72 6.84 -6.39 4.36
C LYS A 72 7.34 -6.81 5.74
N ALA A 73 6.43 -7.09 6.66
CA ALA A 73 6.79 -7.59 8.00
C ALA A 73 7.55 -8.91 7.92
N LEU A 74 7.09 -9.87 7.11
CA LEU A 74 7.78 -11.14 6.90
C LEU A 74 9.21 -10.97 6.38
N ILE A 75 9.46 -9.92 5.58
CA ILE A 75 10.78 -9.63 5.03
C ILE A 75 11.65 -8.86 6.03
N ASN A 76 11.09 -7.82 6.67
CA ASN A 76 11.87 -6.82 7.40
C ASN A 76 12.07 -7.16 8.88
N ASP A 77 11.13 -7.90 9.49
CA ASP A 77 11.13 -8.17 10.94
C ASP A 77 11.83 -9.49 11.30
N GLY A 78 12.43 -10.16 10.31
CA GLY A 78 13.21 -11.37 10.55
C GLY A 78 12.38 -12.65 10.75
N TYR A 79 11.06 -12.63 10.51
CA TYR A 79 10.21 -13.81 10.69
C TYR A 79 10.60 -14.99 9.80
N LEU A 80 11.02 -14.73 8.56
CA LEU A 80 11.47 -15.77 7.63
C LEU A 80 12.98 -15.96 7.68
N ASN A 81 13.73 -14.87 7.79
CA ASN A 81 15.17 -14.85 7.91
C ASN A 81 15.64 -13.47 8.40
N PRO A 82 16.68 -13.37 9.26
CA PRO A 82 17.26 -12.08 9.66
C PRO A 82 17.82 -11.27 8.49
N ASP A 83 18.22 -11.91 7.40
CA ASP A 83 18.62 -11.25 6.15
C ASP A 83 17.38 -11.03 5.27
N PRO A 84 17.00 -9.77 4.98
CA PRO A 84 15.83 -9.45 4.19
C PRO A 84 15.86 -9.98 2.74
N ASP A 85 17.06 -10.12 2.15
CA ASP A 85 17.19 -10.66 0.80
C ASP A 85 16.96 -12.17 0.76
N VAL A 86 17.40 -12.88 1.78
CA VAL A 86 17.09 -14.30 1.96
C VAL A 86 15.61 -14.49 2.28
N ALA A 87 15.04 -13.66 3.15
CA ALA A 87 13.61 -13.67 3.46
C ALA A 87 12.75 -13.49 2.20
N ARG A 88 13.14 -12.55 1.34
CA ARG A 88 12.47 -12.31 0.04
C ARG A 88 12.56 -13.53 -0.89
N GLN A 89 13.73 -14.20 -0.93
CA GLN A 89 13.89 -15.42 -1.74
C GLN A 89 13.01 -16.55 -1.23
N ILE A 90 12.90 -16.73 0.09
CA ILE A 90 12.02 -17.74 0.72
C ILE A 90 10.56 -17.46 0.34
N LEU A 91 10.12 -16.21 0.47
CA LEU A 91 8.76 -15.80 0.13
C LEU A 91 8.46 -16.05 -1.38
N ASN A 92 9.41 -15.70 -2.27
CA ASN A 92 9.26 -15.86 -3.71
C ASN A 92 9.27 -17.33 -4.18
N ARG A 93 9.88 -18.22 -3.42
CA ARG A 93 9.81 -19.67 -3.72
C ARG A 93 8.40 -20.22 -3.53
N GLY A 94 7.60 -19.57 -2.71
CA GLY A 94 6.23 -19.99 -2.40
C GLY A 94 6.16 -21.23 -1.50
N GLY A 95 4.97 -21.84 -1.47
CA GLY A 95 4.70 -23.02 -0.64
C GLY A 95 4.48 -22.71 0.84
N LEU A 96 4.41 -21.43 1.22
CA LEU A 96 4.16 -21.01 2.59
C LEU A 96 2.66 -20.97 2.88
N SER A 97 2.29 -21.42 4.08
CA SER A 97 0.98 -21.17 4.68
C SER A 97 1.14 -20.10 5.76
N ILE A 98 0.57 -18.92 5.53
CA ILE A 98 0.73 -17.76 6.41
C ILE A 98 -0.61 -17.48 7.08
N THR A 99 -0.68 -17.75 8.38
CA THR A 99 -1.84 -17.39 9.20
C THR A 99 -1.62 -16.00 9.78
N THR A 100 -2.64 -15.14 9.69
CA THR A 100 -2.57 -13.75 10.14
C THR A 100 -3.67 -13.46 11.16
N THR A 101 -3.62 -12.28 11.76
CA THR A 101 -4.59 -11.81 12.75
C THR A 101 -5.83 -11.15 12.15
N ILE A 102 -5.89 -10.99 10.82
CA ILE A 102 -7.01 -10.33 10.16
C ILE A 102 -8.33 -11.08 10.42
N ASP A 103 -9.36 -10.33 10.79
CA ASP A 103 -10.74 -10.82 10.93
C ASP A 103 -11.54 -10.33 9.69
N PRO A 104 -11.97 -11.23 8.81
CA PRO A 104 -12.67 -10.84 7.58
C PRO A 104 -13.95 -10.04 7.83
N VAL A 105 -14.65 -10.31 8.93
CA VAL A 105 -15.87 -9.58 9.26
C VAL A 105 -15.55 -8.16 9.69
N ARG A 106 -14.56 -7.98 10.56
CA ARG A 106 -14.11 -6.65 11.01
C ARG A 106 -13.46 -5.87 9.87
N GLN A 107 -12.73 -6.55 9.00
CA GLN A 107 -12.16 -5.95 7.79
C GLN A 107 -13.24 -5.35 6.90
N GLN A 108 -14.30 -6.11 6.62
CA GLN A 108 -15.43 -5.63 5.82
C GLN A 108 -16.16 -4.47 6.51
N GLN A 109 -16.47 -4.60 7.79
CA GLN A 109 -17.14 -3.55 8.56
C GLN A 109 -16.33 -2.24 8.59
N ALA A 110 -15.02 -2.34 8.79
CA ALA A 110 -14.14 -1.17 8.77
C ALA A 110 -14.11 -0.51 7.38
N TYR A 111 -14.05 -1.30 6.33
CA TYR A 111 -14.10 -0.78 4.96
C TYR A 111 -15.42 -0.08 4.66
N ASP A 112 -16.55 -0.74 4.93
CA ASP A 112 -17.88 -0.20 4.66
C ASP A 112 -18.12 1.10 5.43
N SER A 113 -17.73 1.15 6.71
CA SER A 113 -17.83 2.35 7.53
C SER A 113 -16.98 3.50 7.00
N LEU A 114 -15.78 3.20 6.49
CA LEU A 114 -14.89 4.20 5.92
C LEU A 114 -15.45 4.77 4.61
N VAL A 115 -15.85 3.92 3.68
CA VAL A 115 -16.29 4.37 2.35
C VAL A 115 -17.69 4.99 2.39
N GLU A 116 -18.53 4.63 3.36
CA GLU A 116 -19.79 5.33 3.63
C GLU A 116 -19.56 6.80 3.98
N ARG A 117 -18.50 7.09 4.75
CA ARG A 117 -18.20 8.44 5.24
C ARG A 117 -17.28 9.21 4.30
N ILE A 118 -16.33 8.55 3.69
CA ILE A 118 -15.32 9.16 2.83
C ILE A 118 -15.16 8.27 1.56
N PRO A 119 -16.11 8.37 0.61
CA PRO A 119 -16.02 7.61 -0.65
C PRO A 119 -14.72 7.93 -1.41
N GLU A 120 -14.16 6.93 -2.10
CA GLU A 120 -12.90 7.07 -2.82
C GLU A 120 -12.90 8.24 -3.83
N ASN A 121 -13.97 8.38 -4.58
CA ASN A 121 -14.06 9.32 -5.70
C ASN A 121 -15.10 10.43 -5.52
N ASP A 122 -15.58 10.65 -4.28
CA ASP A 122 -16.61 11.68 -4.04
C ASP A 122 -16.00 13.09 -4.15
N PRO A 123 -16.48 13.92 -5.08
CA PRO A 123 -15.99 15.29 -5.25
C PRO A 123 -16.36 16.21 -4.08
N THR A 124 -17.36 15.85 -3.27
CA THR A 124 -17.82 16.64 -2.11
C THR A 124 -16.73 16.73 -1.03
N TYR A 125 -15.89 15.71 -0.91
CA TYR A 125 -14.79 15.65 0.04
C TYR A 125 -13.48 16.14 -0.53
N ARG A 126 -13.49 17.03 -1.52
CA ARG A 126 -12.27 17.67 -2.04
C ARG A 126 -11.98 18.96 -1.28
N PRO A 127 -10.88 19.08 -0.57
CA PRO A 127 -10.47 20.37 -0.04
C PRO A 127 -10.31 21.39 -1.16
N LYS A 128 -10.63 22.66 -0.90
CA LYS A 128 -10.52 23.71 -1.89
C LYS A 128 -9.08 23.77 -2.45
N GLY A 129 -8.96 23.60 -3.77
CA GLY A 129 -7.67 23.57 -4.47
C GLY A 129 -6.97 22.20 -4.48
N ALA A 130 -7.57 21.15 -3.94
CA ALA A 130 -7.03 19.79 -4.07
C ALA A 130 -7.54 19.14 -5.35
N GLU A 131 -6.64 18.59 -6.15
CA GLU A 131 -7.01 17.78 -7.33
C GLU A 131 -7.57 16.40 -6.93
N LYS A 132 -7.19 15.93 -5.75
CA LYS A 132 -7.56 14.60 -5.21
C LYS A 132 -8.45 14.76 -3.97
N GLY A 133 -9.41 13.85 -3.81
CA GLY A 133 -10.30 13.82 -2.64
C GLY A 133 -9.58 13.51 -1.32
N VAL A 134 -10.33 13.54 -0.22
CA VAL A 134 -9.80 13.24 1.12
C VAL A 134 -9.35 11.77 1.20
N SER A 135 -8.20 11.54 1.77
CA SER A 135 -7.69 10.18 2.09
C SER A 135 -8.05 9.82 3.52
N GLY A 136 -8.55 8.61 3.71
CA GLY A 136 -8.87 8.06 5.01
C GLY A 136 -8.36 6.63 5.14
N ALA A 137 -7.91 6.27 6.35
CA ALA A 137 -7.46 4.93 6.66
C ALA A 137 -7.91 4.55 8.08
N ILE A 138 -8.14 3.25 8.30
CA ILE A 138 -8.52 2.68 9.59
C ILE A 138 -7.64 1.45 9.85
N SER A 139 -6.98 1.44 11.01
CA SER A 139 -6.37 0.25 11.60
C SER A 139 -7.13 -0.09 12.88
N THR A 140 -7.61 -1.34 12.99
CA THR A 140 -8.26 -1.84 14.19
C THR A 140 -7.33 -2.80 14.90
N VAL A 141 -7.00 -2.47 16.16
CA VAL A 141 -6.04 -3.22 16.96
C VAL A 141 -6.74 -3.74 18.23
N VAL A 142 -6.48 -4.99 18.59
CA VAL A 142 -7.01 -5.59 19.82
C VAL A 142 -6.20 -5.08 21.01
N PRO A 143 -6.82 -4.39 22.00
CA PRO A 143 -6.13 -3.96 23.20
C PRO A 143 -5.54 -5.15 23.96
N GLY A 144 -4.31 -5.00 24.41
CA GLY A 144 -3.60 -6.02 25.19
C GLY A 144 -2.74 -6.97 24.35
N SER A 145 -3.26 -7.54 23.25
CA SER A 145 -2.47 -8.39 22.37
C SER A 145 -1.69 -7.61 21.29
N GLY A 146 -2.24 -6.47 20.85
CA GLY A 146 -1.66 -5.71 19.74
C GLY A 146 -2.00 -6.26 18.35
N ASP A 147 -2.86 -7.26 18.26
CA ASP A 147 -3.25 -7.88 16.98
C ASP A 147 -3.98 -6.89 16.08
N VAL A 148 -3.50 -6.70 14.87
CA VAL A 148 -4.19 -5.92 13.84
C VAL A 148 -5.25 -6.81 13.20
N VAL A 149 -6.52 -6.54 13.48
CA VAL A 149 -7.67 -7.34 13.01
C VAL A 149 -8.38 -6.72 11.80
N ALA A 150 -8.13 -5.45 11.51
CA ALA A 150 -8.54 -4.82 10.26
C ALA A 150 -7.55 -3.71 9.87
N MET A 151 -7.34 -3.54 8.57
CA MET A 151 -6.52 -2.48 7.99
C MET A 151 -7.08 -2.12 6.62
N VAL A 152 -7.68 -0.95 6.52
CA VAL A 152 -8.37 -0.48 5.31
C VAL A 152 -8.02 0.96 4.99
N GLN A 153 -8.24 1.35 3.74
CA GLN A 153 -8.19 2.75 3.30
C GLN A 153 -9.17 2.97 2.15
N ASN A 154 -9.56 4.24 1.92
CA ASN A 154 -10.51 4.61 0.87
C ASN A 154 -9.83 4.81 -0.48
N ALA A 155 -8.94 3.92 -0.84
CA ALA A 155 -8.30 3.86 -2.16
C ALA A 155 -8.14 2.40 -2.59
N SER A 156 -8.30 2.13 -3.86
CA SER A 156 -8.03 0.82 -4.43
C SER A 156 -6.53 0.54 -4.49
N TYR A 157 -6.15 -0.71 -4.25
CA TYR A 157 -4.75 -1.13 -4.31
C TYR A 157 -4.31 -1.34 -5.75
N GLY A 158 -3.30 -0.60 -6.20
CA GLY A 158 -2.74 -0.74 -7.55
C GLY A 158 -2.05 0.53 -8.04
N GLU A 159 -1.66 0.51 -9.31
CA GLU A 159 -1.19 1.73 -9.98
C GLU A 159 -2.38 2.60 -10.37
N PRO A 160 -2.24 3.93 -10.34
CA PRO A 160 -3.25 4.84 -10.88
C PRO A 160 -3.53 4.57 -12.35
N THR A 161 -4.81 4.53 -12.73
CA THR A 161 -5.25 4.43 -14.12
C THR A 161 -6.16 5.60 -14.48
N ALA A 162 -6.53 5.73 -15.76
CA ALA A 162 -7.48 6.76 -16.19
C ALA A 162 -8.87 6.56 -15.54
N GLU A 163 -9.28 5.30 -15.35
CA GLU A 163 -10.55 4.92 -14.73
C GLU A 163 -10.50 5.05 -13.20
N ASN A 164 -9.34 4.79 -12.61
CA ASN A 164 -9.13 4.96 -11.17
C ASN A 164 -7.83 5.71 -10.86
N PRO A 165 -7.84 7.04 -10.95
CA PRO A 165 -6.67 7.89 -10.72
C PRO A 165 -6.22 7.94 -9.24
N ARG A 166 -7.05 7.41 -8.32
CA ARG A 166 -6.75 7.36 -6.89
C ARG A 166 -6.19 6.02 -6.43
N ALA A 167 -6.14 5.02 -7.29
CA ALA A 167 -5.48 3.77 -6.95
C ALA A 167 -4.03 4.05 -6.50
N THR A 168 -3.58 3.31 -5.49
CA THR A 168 -2.24 3.49 -4.93
C THR A 168 -1.74 2.20 -4.31
N LYS A 169 -0.43 2.02 -4.30
CA LYS A 169 0.23 0.98 -3.51
C LYS A 169 0.71 1.49 -2.15
N VAL A 170 0.60 2.79 -1.92
CA VAL A 170 0.99 3.39 -0.63
C VAL A 170 -0.04 3.04 0.44
N ASN A 171 0.39 2.33 1.46
CA ASN A 171 -0.44 1.98 2.61
C ASN A 171 -0.42 3.13 3.63
N TRP A 172 -1.54 3.82 3.79
CA TRP A 172 -1.64 4.96 4.69
C TRP A 172 -1.71 4.59 6.18
N ASN A 173 -1.81 3.30 6.49
CA ASN A 173 -1.87 2.80 7.86
C ASN A 173 -0.49 2.55 8.49
N VAL A 174 0.58 2.58 7.70
CA VAL A 174 1.92 2.16 8.11
C VAL A 174 2.99 3.15 7.69
N ASP A 175 4.18 3.01 8.25
CA ASP A 175 5.34 3.82 7.87
C ASP A 175 6.01 3.33 6.57
N LEU A 176 7.06 4.03 6.17
CA LEU A 176 7.79 3.79 4.94
C LEU A 176 8.37 2.36 4.85
N ALA A 177 8.81 1.79 5.98
CA ALA A 177 9.41 0.46 6.02
C ALA A 177 8.41 -0.63 5.62
N TYR A 178 7.12 -0.42 5.88
CA TYR A 178 6.06 -1.38 5.60
C TYR A 178 5.18 -1.01 4.39
N GLY A 179 5.67 -0.13 3.54
CA GLY A 179 4.96 0.25 2.30
C GLY A 179 4.09 1.49 2.43
N GLY A 180 4.22 2.23 3.53
CA GLY A 180 3.54 3.49 3.74
C GLY A 180 4.29 4.70 3.18
N GLY A 181 3.81 5.87 3.56
CA GLY A 181 4.43 7.16 3.25
C GLY A 181 5.27 7.71 4.40
N GLN A 182 5.50 9.01 4.36
CA GLN A 182 6.24 9.74 5.42
C GLN A 182 5.36 10.06 6.65
N GLY A 183 4.14 9.52 6.71
CA GLY A 183 3.20 9.73 7.80
C GLY A 183 2.30 10.95 7.59
N PHE A 184 1.47 11.18 8.59
CA PHE A 184 0.55 12.31 8.68
C PHE A 184 0.86 13.14 9.91
N LEU A 185 0.47 14.42 9.88
CA LEU A 185 0.51 15.24 11.08
C LEU A 185 -0.46 14.67 12.12
N THR A 186 0.05 14.35 13.29
CA THR A 186 -0.72 13.71 14.37
C THR A 186 -1.81 14.61 14.95
N GLY A 187 -1.65 15.90 14.84
CA GLY A 187 -2.58 16.87 15.39
C GLY A 187 -2.87 16.62 16.88
N SER A 188 -4.13 16.83 17.29
CA SER A 188 -4.58 16.65 18.69
C SER A 188 -4.54 15.20 19.16
N THR A 189 -4.45 14.20 18.28
CA THR A 189 -4.30 12.81 18.68
C THR A 189 -3.03 12.59 19.51
N PHE A 190 -1.99 13.38 19.27
CA PHE A 190 -0.75 13.31 20.05
C PHE A 190 -0.92 13.66 21.54
N LYS A 191 -1.99 14.38 21.91
CA LYS A 191 -2.30 14.70 23.32
C LYS A 191 -2.47 13.45 24.19
N ALA A 192 -2.97 12.35 23.64
CA ALA A 192 -3.08 11.10 24.38
C ALA A 192 -1.71 10.56 24.81
N PHE A 193 -0.72 10.62 23.92
CA PHE A 193 0.66 10.21 24.21
C PHE A 193 1.32 11.12 25.25
N VAL A 194 1.11 12.43 25.12
CA VAL A 194 1.62 13.42 26.10
C VAL A 194 1.01 13.16 27.47
N LEU A 195 -0.31 12.89 27.55
CA LEU A 195 -0.99 12.56 28.81
C LEU A 195 -0.46 11.26 29.41
N THR A 196 -0.22 10.24 28.58
CA THR A 196 0.35 8.98 29.05
C THR A 196 1.74 9.21 29.66
N GLN A 197 2.60 9.97 29.00
CA GLN A 197 3.93 10.28 29.53
C GLN A 197 3.84 11.10 30.81
N TRP A 198 2.95 12.08 30.89
CA TRP A 198 2.65 12.86 32.08
C TRP A 198 2.32 11.97 33.31
N LEU A 199 1.48 10.97 33.11
CA LEU A 199 1.14 10.01 34.18
C LEU A 199 2.30 9.08 34.53
N ILE A 200 3.10 8.66 33.56
CA ILE A 200 4.33 7.84 33.79
C ILE A 200 5.35 8.63 34.62
N ASP A 201 5.47 9.93 34.39
CA ASP A 201 6.37 10.82 35.14
C ASP A 201 5.87 11.12 36.57
N GLY A 202 4.73 10.53 36.96
CA GLY A 202 4.16 10.61 38.30
C GLY A 202 3.25 11.81 38.55
N HIS A 203 2.87 12.51 37.51
CA HIS A 203 1.92 13.63 37.61
C HIS A 203 0.47 13.14 37.71
N SER A 204 -0.39 13.95 38.33
CA SER A 204 -1.83 13.68 38.46
C SER A 204 -2.61 14.31 37.29
N LEU A 205 -3.78 13.74 37.00
CA LEU A 205 -4.76 14.37 36.09
C LEU A 205 -5.29 15.72 36.62
N THR A 206 -5.12 16.00 37.90
CA THR A 206 -5.56 17.24 38.55
C THR A 206 -4.44 18.27 38.69
N ASP A 207 -3.22 17.94 38.28
CA ASP A 207 -2.10 18.89 38.29
C ASP A 207 -2.34 20.00 37.27
N ASN A 208 -2.00 21.21 37.67
CA ASN A 208 -2.12 22.38 36.80
C ASN A 208 -0.79 22.74 36.19
N ILE A 209 -0.80 23.09 34.92
CA ILE A 209 0.35 23.62 34.20
C ILE A 209 0.04 25.03 33.70
N ASN A 210 1.06 25.85 33.55
CA ASN A 210 0.89 27.15 32.94
C ASN A 210 0.79 27.01 31.42
N GLY A 211 -0.43 27.14 30.87
CA GLY A 211 -0.75 27.11 29.46
C GLY A 211 -0.89 28.49 28.80
N SER A 212 -0.41 29.54 29.44
CA SER A 212 -0.54 30.94 28.94
C SER A 212 0.12 31.13 27.58
N ASN A 213 -0.54 31.89 26.72
CA ASN A 213 0.04 32.31 25.44
C ASN A 213 1.30 33.21 25.70
N GLY A 214 2.25 33.15 24.77
CA GLY A 214 3.46 33.98 24.82
C GLY A 214 4.68 33.32 25.47
N GLN A 215 4.57 32.09 25.94
CA GLN A 215 5.75 31.32 26.30
C GLN A 215 6.58 31.01 25.05
N VAL A 216 7.90 31.16 25.18
CA VAL A 216 8.82 30.81 24.09
C VAL A 216 9.76 29.71 24.58
N PHE A 217 9.78 28.61 23.90
CA PHE A 217 10.74 27.54 24.15
C PHE A 217 11.97 27.77 23.28
N PRO A 218 13.14 28.03 23.90
CA PRO A 218 14.37 28.29 23.14
C PRO A 218 14.82 27.10 22.34
N ALA A 219 15.47 27.31 21.20
CA ALA A 219 15.98 26.25 20.34
C ALA A 219 16.90 25.27 21.08
N ASN A 220 17.65 25.71 22.08
CA ASN A 220 18.56 24.89 22.88
C ASN A 220 17.85 24.04 23.96
N SER A 221 16.54 24.21 24.18
CA SER A 221 15.77 23.40 25.09
C SER A 221 15.27 22.09 24.44
N TRP A 222 15.50 21.92 23.14
CA TRP A 222 15.08 20.75 22.41
C TRP A 222 16.25 19.82 22.07
N ASN A 223 16.07 18.52 22.27
CA ASN A 223 16.98 17.51 21.76
C ASN A 223 16.22 16.68 20.73
N ILE A 224 16.34 17.06 19.45
CA ILE A 224 15.64 16.41 18.34
C ILE A 224 16.67 15.63 17.53
N SER A 225 16.73 14.32 17.74
CA SER A 225 17.64 13.42 17.03
C SER A 225 17.15 13.04 15.63
N CYS A 226 15.85 13.19 15.34
CA CYS A 226 15.23 12.80 14.08
C CYS A 226 15.17 13.90 13.02
N SER A 227 15.55 15.13 13.35
CA SER A 227 15.58 16.24 12.38
C SER A 227 16.95 16.91 12.39
N PRO A 228 17.69 16.87 11.27
CA PRO A 228 19.00 17.54 11.15
C PRO A 228 18.90 19.06 10.99
N SER A 229 17.70 19.62 10.83
CA SER A 229 17.51 21.06 10.70
C SER A 229 17.63 21.77 12.05
N SER A 230 18.23 22.95 12.07
CA SER A 230 18.30 23.80 13.25
C SER A 230 16.90 24.10 13.80
N VAL A 231 16.65 23.68 15.03
CA VAL A 231 15.40 23.98 15.70
C VAL A 231 15.38 25.47 16.02
N ALA A 232 14.36 26.17 15.55
CA ALA A 232 14.13 27.56 15.92
C ALA A 232 13.43 27.63 17.29
N ASN A 233 13.45 28.82 17.91
CA ASN A 233 12.61 29.10 19.07
C ASN A 233 11.14 28.84 18.70
N TYR A 234 10.43 28.10 19.55
CA TYR A 234 9.04 27.73 19.33
C TYR A 234 8.10 28.49 20.27
N PRO A 235 7.32 29.46 19.77
CA PRO A 235 6.28 30.16 20.51
C PRO A 235 4.93 29.45 20.26
N PRO A 236 4.53 28.43 21.05
CA PRO A 236 3.22 27.82 20.89
C PRO A 236 2.12 28.84 21.13
N LYS A 237 1.03 28.68 20.37
CA LYS A 237 -0.17 29.49 20.50
C LYS A 237 -1.37 28.56 20.61
N ASN A 238 -2.32 28.91 21.47
CA ASN A 238 -3.62 28.25 21.48
C ASN A 238 -4.36 28.57 20.18
N LEU A 239 -5.10 27.58 19.66
CA LEU A 239 -5.89 27.74 18.44
C LEU A 239 -7.01 28.78 18.63
N GLU A 240 -7.57 28.86 19.85
CA GLU A 240 -8.55 29.83 20.26
C GLU A 240 -7.84 30.99 20.97
N SER A 241 -8.31 32.22 20.74
CA SER A 241 -7.75 33.45 21.32
C SER A 241 -8.00 33.58 22.84
N SER A 242 -8.60 32.58 23.47
CA SER A 242 -8.81 32.57 24.93
C SER A 242 -7.50 32.31 25.65
N PRO A 243 -7.19 33.11 26.70
CA PRO A 243 -6.08 32.78 27.60
C PRO A 243 -6.40 31.41 28.23
N GLY A 244 -5.45 30.47 28.18
CA GLY A 244 -5.51 29.21 28.88
C GLY A 244 -5.42 29.37 30.38
#